data_6c2f9f2442ad6146ed90d04679030489
#
_entry.id   6c2f9f2442ad6146ed90d04679030489
#
_cell.length_a   1.000
_cell.length_b   1.000
_cell.length_c   1.000
_cell.angle_alpha   90.00
_cell.angle_beta   90.00
_cell.angle_gamma   90.00
#
_symmetry.space_group_name_H-M   'P 1'
#
loop_
_entity.id
_entity.type
_entity.pdbx_description
1 polymer ?
#
loop_
_entity_poly.entity_id
_entity_poly.type
_entity_poly.pdbx_seq_one_letter_code
_entity_poly.pdbx_strand_id
1 'polypeptide(L)'
;LSSWGAQCFEVKAENKLLYHAAAVFATNFVPVLAHTALQLWQTSGVPTEISQNLLPALLDNAVHNIKQLGSVKALTGPAARKDIALIHQQQNSLEKFDQPIAQAYSALTQLALAMVELKNKGKRTKKPIKT
;
A
#
# COMPACT_ATOMS: atom_id res chain seq x y z
N LEU A 1 32.09 8.69 4.60
CA LEU A 1 30.73 8.23 4.22
C LEU A 1 30.53 6.71 4.34
N SER A 2 31.62 5.94 4.38
CA SER A 2 31.54 4.47 4.54
C SER A 2 31.26 3.99 5.96
N SER A 3 31.32 4.85 6.97
CA SER A 3 31.12 4.49 8.39
C SER A 3 29.64 4.25 8.78
N TRP A 4 28.69 4.60 7.89
CA TRP A 4 27.25 4.46 8.15
C TRP A 4 26.61 3.29 7.39
N GLY A 5 27.38 2.42 6.77
CA GLY A 5 26.85 1.31 5.96
C GLY A 5 26.08 1.75 4.70
N ALA A 6 26.24 3.02 4.31
CA ALA A 6 25.57 3.55 3.12
C ALA A 6 26.25 2.98 1.86
N GLN A 7 25.50 2.23 1.07
CA GLN A 7 25.94 1.80 -0.26
C GLN A 7 25.74 2.94 -1.24
N CYS A 8 26.84 3.38 -1.88
CA CYS A 8 26.78 4.37 -2.96
C CYS A 8 26.50 3.65 -4.28
N PHE A 9 25.53 4.16 -5.03
CA PHE A 9 25.23 3.73 -6.39
C PHE A 9 24.93 4.95 -7.27
N GLU A 10 25.12 4.81 -8.58
CA GLU A 10 24.86 5.86 -9.53
C GLU A 10 23.51 5.63 -10.22
N VAL A 11 22.67 6.68 -10.25
CA VAL A 11 21.43 6.70 -11.03
C VAL A 11 21.68 7.44 -12.33
N LYS A 12 21.46 6.78 -13.47
CA LYS A 12 21.56 7.42 -14.79
C LYS A 12 20.63 8.62 -14.87
N ALA A 13 21.07 9.69 -15.56
CA ALA A 13 20.33 10.95 -15.67
C ALA A 13 18.87 10.75 -16.15
N GLU A 14 18.66 9.86 -17.12
CA GLU A 14 17.35 9.50 -17.68
C GLU A 14 16.37 8.87 -16.66
N ASN A 15 16.90 8.28 -15.58
CA ASN A 15 16.12 7.57 -14.57
C ASN A 15 15.89 8.38 -13.27
N LYS A 16 16.46 9.58 -13.17
CA LYS A 16 16.37 10.39 -11.93
C LYS A 16 14.95 10.72 -11.51
N LEU A 17 14.05 10.99 -12.46
CA LEU A 17 12.65 11.29 -12.15
C LEU A 17 11.91 10.08 -11.57
N LEU A 18 12.14 8.88 -12.11
CA LEU A 18 11.58 7.65 -11.54
C LEU A 18 12.16 7.34 -10.16
N TYR A 19 13.45 7.56 -9.97
CA TYR A 19 14.08 7.43 -8.66
C TYR A 19 13.45 8.35 -7.60
N HIS A 20 13.25 9.63 -7.95
CA HIS A 20 12.58 10.57 -7.06
C HIS A 20 11.10 10.22 -6.83
N ALA A 21 10.38 9.79 -7.86
CA ALA A 21 8.99 9.32 -7.72
C ALA A 21 8.88 8.12 -6.78
N ALA A 22 9.86 7.20 -6.79
CA ALA A 22 9.90 6.09 -5.84
C ALA A 22 9.97 6.58 -4.38
N ALA A 23 10.77 7.60 -4.08
CA ALA A 23 10.83 8.21 -2.76
C ALA A 23 9.49 8.86 -2.36
N VAL A 24 8.81 9.50 -3.30
CA VAL A 24 7.47 10.07 -3.06
C VAL A 24 6.48 8.96 -2.67
N PHE A 25 6.45 7.86 -3.39
CA PHE A 25 5.62 6.70 -3.03
C PHE A 25 5.98 6.12 -1.67
N ALA A 26 7.26 6.00 -1.37
CA ALA A 26 7.72 5.36 -0.13
C ALA A 26 7.48 6.20 1.13
N THR A 27 7.47 7.52 1.01
CA THR A 27 7.43 8.43 2.18
C THR A 27 6.38 9.53 2.08
N ASN A 28 6.33 10.28 0.99
CA ASN A 28 5.49 11.49 0.91
C ASN A 28 4.00 11.17 0.83
N PHE A 29 3.60 10.06 0.23
CA PHE A 29 2.20 9.65 0.20
C PHE A 29 1.71 9.03 1.50
N VAL A 30 2.58 8.56 2.38
CA VAL A 30 2.17 7.95 3.65
C VAL A 30 1.35 8.91 4.51
N PRO A 31 1.77 10.18 4.75
CA PRO A 31 0.92 11.17 5.44
C PRO A 31 -0.41 11.45 4.73
N VAL A 32 -0.43 11.44 3.40
CA VAL A 32 -1.66 11.64 2.62
C VAL A 32 -2.66 10.50 2.87
N LEU A 33 -2.19 9.25 2.81
CA LEU A 33 -3.01 8.07 3.10
C LEU A 33 -3.51 8.07 4.54
N ALA A 34 -2.64 8.43 5.48
CA ALA A 34 -2.97 8.55 6.90
C ALA A 34 -4.06 9.59 7.16
N HIS A 35 -3.94 10.77 6.57
CA HIS A 35 -4.94 11.84 6.67
C HIS A 35 -6.28 11.40 6.07
N THR A 36 -6.25 10.78 4.90
CA THR A 36 -7.45 10.24 4.24
C THR A 36 -8.16 9.19 5.12
N ALA A 37 -7.41 8.29 5.74
CA ALA A 37 -7.97 7.30 6.67
C ALA A 37 -8.67 7.97 7.86
N LEU A 38 -8.04 8.99 8.47
CA LEU A 38 -8.65 9.76 9.56
C LEU A 38 -9.96 10.43 9.15
N GLN A 39 -10.00 11.07 7.97
CA GLN A 39 -11.21 11.68 7.43
C GLN A 39 -12.35 10.66 7.27
N LEU A 40 -12.06 9.51 6.69
CA LEU A 40 -13.06 8.46 6.46
C LEU A 40 -13.60 7.89 7.78
N TRP A 41 -12.75 7.65 8.77
CA TRP A 41 -13.19 7.19 10.09
C TRP A 41 -14.05 8.22 10.81
N GLN A 42 -13.65 9.49 10.81
CA GLN A 42 -14.42 10.57 11.42
C GLN A 42 -15.79 10.71 10.74
N THR A 43 -15.84 10.67 9.43
CA THR A 43 -17.10 10.72 8.66
C THR A 43 -17.98 9.49 8.93
N SER A 44 -17.37 8.34 9.22
CA SER A 44 -18.07 7.10 9.61
C SER A 44 -18.54 7.08 11.06
N GLY A 45 -18.27 8.14 11.84
CA GLY A 45 -18.68 8.26 13.25
C GLY A 45 -17.68 7.68 14.25
N VAL A 46 -16.47 7.34 13.85
CA VAL A 46 -15.42 6.91 14.78
C VAL A 46 -14.95 8.13 15.58
N PRO A 47 -14.95 8.07 16.92
CA PRO A 47 -14.46 9.16 17.75
C PRO A 47 -13.01 9.52 17.42
N THR A 48 -12.70 10.82 17.43
CA THR A 48 -11.36 11.34 17.08
C THR A 48 -10.26 10.70 17.90
N GLU A 49 -10.45 10.56 19.21
CA GLU A 49 -9.48 9.94 20.10
C GLU A 49 -9.17 8.48 19.71
N ILE A 50 -10.20 7.72 19.34
CA ILE A 50 -10.03 6.33 18.91
C ILE A 50 -9.26 6.27 17.59
N SER A 51 -9.64 7.08 16.60
CA SER A 51 -8.98 7.10 15.29
C SER A 51 -7.52 7.55 15.37
N GLN A 52 -7.21 8.52 16.22
CA GLN A 52 -5.85 9.00 16.46
C GLN A 52 -4.94 7.96 17.12
N ASN A 53 -5.48 7.08 17.95
CA ASN A 53 -4.73 5.97 18.55
C ASN A 53 -4.64 4.76 17.60
N LEU A 54 -5.67 4.51 16.82
CA LEU A 54 -5.73 3.39 15.87
C LEU A 54 -4.75 3.55 14.71
N LEU A 55 -4.64 4.76 14.16
CA LEU A 55 -3.81 5.03 12.98
C LEU A 55 -2.33 4.66 13.18
N PRO A 56 -1.63 5.15 14.23
CA PRO A 56 -0.23 4.78 14.45
C PRO A 56 -0.04 3.27 14.60
N ALA A 57 -0.92 2.60 15.33
CA ALA A 57 -0.86 1.16 15.54
C ALA A 57 -0.98 0.37 14.22
N LEU A 58 -1.86 0.79 13.33
CA LEU A 58 -2.01 0.17 12.01
C LEU A 58 -0.81 0.44 11.10
N LEU A 59 -0.25 1.65 11.13
CA LEU A 59 0.94 2.01 10.37
C LEU A 59 2.16 1.23 10.84
N ASP A 60 2.39 1.14 12.15
CA ASP A 60 3.48 0.37 12.74
C ASP A 60 3.38 -1.12 12.35
N ASN A 61 2.19 -1.69 12.39
CA ASN A 61 1.94 -3.06 11.97
C ASN A 61 2.22 -3.26 10.47
N ALA A 62 1.79 -2.33 9.62
CA ALA A 62 2.05 -2.39 8.18
C ALA A 62 3.55 -2.33 7.88
N VAL A 63 4.28 -1.41 8.52
CA VAL A 63 5.74 -1.28 8.37
C VAL A 63 6.44 -2.55 8.87
N HIS A 64 6.05 -3.08 10.04
CA HIS A 64 6.58 -4.31 10.58
C HIS A 64 6.42 -5.48 9.60
N ASN A 65 5.23 -5.66 9.05
CA ASN A 65 4.94 -6.74 8.10
C ASN A 65 5.75 -6.60 6.80
N ILE A 66 5.92 -5.38 6.29
CA ILE A 66 6.77 -5.12 5.12
C ILE A 66 8.22 -5.50 5.40
N LYS A 67 8.76 -5.15 6.56
CA LYS A 67 10.13 -5.52 6.97
C LYS A 67 10.32 -7.03 7.08
N GLN A 68 9.34 -7.74 7.62
CA GLN A 68 9.44 -9.19 7.85
C GLN A 68 9.18 -10.01 6.58
N LEU A 69 8.24 -9.60 5.74
CA LEU A 69 7.70 -10.41 4.65
C LEU A 69 8.04 -9.87 3.26
N GLY A 70 8.47 -8.60 3.16
CA GLY A 70 8.51 -7.85 1.91
C GLY A 70 7.12 -7.35 1.50
N SER A 71 7.08 -6.34 0.63
CA SER A 71 5.84 -5.62 0.28
C SER A 71 4.75 -6.53 -0.31
N VAL A 72 5.11 -7.44 -1.21
CA VAL A 72 4.13 -8.31 -1.90
C VAL A 72 3.44 -9.26 -0.94
N LYS A 73 4.18 -9.90 -0.03
CA LYS A 73 3.61 -10.84 0.95
C LYS A 73 2.88 -10.13 2.10
N ALA A 74 3.27 -8.89 2.40
CA ALA A 74 2.65 -8.08 3.44
C ALA A 74 1.27 -7.53 3.04
N LEU A 75 0.91 -7.57 1.75
CA LEU A 75 -0.39 -7.09 1.28
C LEU A 75 -1.53 -7.86 1.96
N THR A 76 -2.47 -7.13 2.53
CA THR A 76 -3.70 -7.61 3.19
C THR A 76 -4.93 -6.93 2.57
N GLY A 77 -6.10 -7.17 3.15
CA GLY A 77 -7.33 -6.50 2.77
C GLY A 77 -8.07 -7.14 1.58
N PRO A 78 -9.09 -6.45 1.04
CA PRO A 78 -9.99 -7.02 0.03
C PRO A 78 -9.27 -7.43 -1.26
N ALA A 79 -8.31 -6.64 -1.73
CA ALA A 79 -7.52 -6.97 -2.93
C ALA A 79 -6.71 -8.25 -2.75
N ALA A 80 -6.08 -8.44 -1.57
CA ALA A 80 -5.32 -9.65 -1.27
C ALA A 80 -6.18 -10.92 -1.31
N ARG A 81 -7.46 -10.81 -0.93
CA ARG A 81 -8.44 -11.90 -0.96
C ARG A 81 -9.22 -11.98 -2.26
N LYS A 82 -9.00 -11.08 -3.20
CA LYS A 82 -9.79 -10.92 -4.44
C LYS A 82 -11.30 -10.77 -4.17
N ASP A 83 -11.65 -10.07 -3.11
CA ASP A 83 -13.02 -9.75 -2.76
C ASP A 83 -13.54 -8.57 -3.61
N ILE A 84 -13.84 -8.86 -4.86
CA ILE A 84 -14.25 -7.86 -5.86
C ILE A 84 -15.58 -7.21 -5.47
N ALA A 85 -16.50 -7.95 -4.86
CA ALA A 85 -17.77 -7.40 -4.41
C ALA A 85 -17.59 -6.31 -3.37
N LEU A 86 -16.74 -6.54 -2.36
CA LEU A 86 -16.43 -5.55 -1.33
C LEU A 86 -15.68 -4.35 -1.91
N ILE A 87 -14.73 -4.58 -2.83
CA ILE A 87 -14.02 -3.49 -3.52
C ILE A 87 -15.00 -2.57 -4.24
N HIS A 88 -15.98 -3.11 -4.97
CA HIS A 88 -17.00 -2.31 -5.66
C HIS A 88 -17.89 -1.54 -4.68
N GLN A 89 -18.30 -2.16 -3.56
CA GLN A 89 -19.08 -1.47 -2.54
C GLN A 89 -18.32 -0.30 -1.91
N GLN A 90 -17.05 -0.50 -1.59
CA GLN A 90 -16.18 0.56 -1.07
C GLN A 90 -15.97 1.67 -2.11
N GLN A 91 -15.69 1.33 -3.37
CA GLN A 91 -15.56 2.29 -4.46
C GLN A 91 -16.80 3.16 -4.60
N ASN A 92 -17.99 2.56 -4.66
CA ASN A 92 -19.25 3.28 -4.78
C ASN A 92 -19.51 4.23 -3.60
N SER A 93 -19.14 3.83 -2.39
CA SER A 93 -19.25 4.68 -1.20
C SER A 93 -18.31 5.88 -1.27
N LEU A 94 -17.07 5.67 -1.73
CA LEU A 94 -16.09 6.74 -1.89
C LEU A 94 -16.45 7.72 -3.00
N GLU A 95 -17.03 7.26 -4.09
CA GLU A 95 -17.50 8.12 -5.19
C GLU A 95 -18.59 9.10 -4.73
N LYS A 96 -19.42 8.69 -3.77
CA LYS A 96 -20.44 9.55 -3.16
C LYS A 96 -19.84 10.52 -2.14
N PHE A 97 -18.68 10.21 -1.59
CA PHE A 97 -18.01 10.99 -0.55
C PHE A 97 -17.08 12.05 -1.13
N ASP A 98 -16.11 11.63 -1.96
CA ASP A 98 -15.07 12.52 -2.51
C ASP A 98 -14.44 11.89 -3.75
N GLN A 99 -14.49 12.59 -4.90
CA GLN A 99 -13.98 12.04 -6.16
C GLN A 99 -12.47 11.80 -6.18
N PRO A 100 -11.60 12.73 -5.73
CA PRO A 100 -10.17 12.46 -5.64
C PRO A 100 -9.82 11.24 -4.79
N ILE A 101 -10.48 11.04 -3.66
CA ILE A 101 -10.28 9.86 -2.80
C ILE A 101 -10.72 8.59 -3.50
N ALA A 102 -11.86 8.61 -4.19
CA ALA A 102 -12.35 7.47 -4.97
C ALA A 102 -11.38 7.09 -6.12
N GLN A 103 -10.83 8.07 -6.81
CA GLN A 103 -9.83 7.86 -7.86
C GLN A 103 -8.53 7.26 -7.30
N ALA A 104 -8.05 7.77 -6.17
CA ALA A 104 -6.88 7.22 -5.49
C ALA A 104 -7.11 5.76 -5.05
N TYR A 105 -8.28 5.47 -4.47
CA TYR A 105 -8.66 4.11 -4.08
C TYR A 105 -8.68 3.17 -5.28
N SER A 106 -9.27 3.57 -6.40
CA SER A 106 -9.31 2.78 -7.64
C SER A 106 -7.89 2.48 -8.16
N ALA A 107 -7.05 3.50 -8.28
CA ALA A 107 -5.68 3.35 -8.77
C ALA A 107 -4.84 2.43 -7.87
N LEU A 108 -4.88 2.63 -6.55
CA LEU A 108 -4.16 1.80 -5.58
C LEU A 108 -4.69 0.36 -5.56
N THR A 109 -6.00 0.17 -5.71
CA THR A 109 -6.60 -1.17 -5.80
C THR A 109 -6.13 -1.93 -7.04
N GLN A 110 -6.00 -1.27 -8.20
CA GLN A 110 -5.43 -1.87 -9.41
C GLN A 110 -3.99 -2.32 -9.18
N LEU A 111 -3.16 -1.49 -8.54
CA LEU A 111 -1.79 -1.85 -8.18
C LEU A 111 -1.76 -3.03 -7.21
N ALA A 112 -2.64 -3.06 -6.21
CA ALA A 112 -2.75 -4.15 -5.24
C ALA A 112 -3.15 -5.48 -5.91
N LEU A 113 -4.10 -5.46 -6.82
CA LEU A 113 -4.52 -6.65 -7.59
C LEU A 113 -3.37 -7.17 -8.46
N ALA A 114 -2.59 -6.29 -9.09
CA ALA A 114 -1.39 -6.68 -9.83
C ALA A 114 -0.34 -7.35 -8.92
N MET A 115 -0.17 -6.88 -7.69
CA MET A 115 0.71 -7.51 -6.68
C MET A 115 0.27 -8.93 -6.33
N VAL A 116 -1.04 -9.20 -6.26
CA VAL A 116 -1.58 -10.55 -6.02
C VAL A 116 -1.18 -11.52 -7.13
N GLU A 117 -1.21 -11.07 -8.37
CA GLU A 117 -0.76 -11.90 -9.51
C GLU A 117 0.75 -12.22 -9.42
N LEU A 118 1.59 -11.29 -9.01
CA LEU A 118 3.02 -11.54 -8.76
C LEU A 118 3.22 -12.60 -7.68
N LYS A 119 2.47 -12.53 -6.57
CA LYS A 119 2.50 -13.52 -5.48
C LYS A 119 2.14 -14.92 -5.97
N ASN A 120 1.15 -15.04 -6.84
CA ASN A 120 0.69 -16.31 -7.37
C ASN A 120 1.68 -16.92 -8.37
N LYS A 121 2.31 -16.12 -9.23
CA LYS A 121 3.39 -16.56 -10.12
C LYS A 121 4.58 -17.13 -9.34
N GLY A 122 5.02 -16.47 -8.29
CA GLY A 122 6.11 -16.95 -7.42
C GLY A 122 5.81 -18.28 -6.71
N LYS A 123 4.54 -18.61 -6.48
CA LYS A 123 4.13 -19.93 -5.93
C LYS A 123 4.17 -21.03 -6.97
N ARG A 124 3.87 -20.75 -8.24
CA ARG A 124 3.88 -21.73 -9.34
C ARG A 124 5.29 -22.22 -9.68
N THR A 125 6.29 -21.35 -9.59
CA THR A 125 7.70 -21.68 -9.84
C THR A 125 8.36 -22.50 -8.73
N LYS A 126 7.73 -22.61 -7.56
CA LYS A 126 8.25 -23.37 -6.39
C LYS A 126 7.62 -24.74 -6.19
N LYS A 127 6.72 -25.20 -7.08
CA LYS A 127 6.23 -26.59 -7.04
C LYS A 127 7.34 -27.51 -7.59
N PRO A 128 7.84 -28.50 -6.82
CA PRO A 128 8.77 -29.49 -7.36
C PRO A 128 8.05 -30.29 -8.43
N ILE A 129 8.75 -30.54 -9.53
CA ILE A 129 8.33 -31.50 -10.53
C ILE A 129 8.27 -32.86 -9.81
N LYS A 130 7.06 -33.40 -9.63
CA LYS A 130 6.92 -34.78 -9.16
C LYS A 130 7.42 -35.68 -10.28
N THR A 131 8.59 -36.24 -10.08
CA THR A 131 9.10 -37.40 -10.83
C THR A 131 8.31 -38.66 -10.43
#